data_a443b2453e2da361fb55e9a184e7af60
#
_entry.id   a443b2453e2da361fb55e9a184e7af60
#
_cell.length_a   1.000
_cell.length_b   1.000
_cell.length_c   1.000
_cell.angle_alpha   90.00
_cell.angle_beta   90.00
_cell.angle_gamma   90.00
#
_symmetry.space_group_name_H-M   'P 1'
#
loop_
_entity.id
_entity.type
_entity.pdbx_description
1 polymer ?
#
loop_
_entity_poly.entity_id
_entity_poly.type
_entity_poly.pdbx_seq_one_letter_code
_entity_poly.pdbx_strand_id
1 'polypeptide(L)'
;MSMSKIKVGDTVRIIAGKDKGREGKVLKIDHEAGRLTVEGANMITKHNKQSAQNPNGGILKREGTIDISNVMLLKNGKPVRVGFTVKDGKKVRVAKTENGPVVID
;
A
#
# COMPACT_ATOMS: atom_id res chain seq x y z
N MET A 1 -1.92 11.29 17.06
CA MET A 1 -1.50 10.28 16.06
C MET A 1 -0.73 10.94 14.94
N SER A 2 0.38 10.33 14.54
CA SER A 2 1.11 10.84 13.39
C SER A 2 0.34 10.48 12.12
N MET A 3 0.38 11.39 11.16
CA MET A 3 -0.25 11.20 9.86
C MET A 3 0.61 10.27 8.99
N SER A 4 0.00 9.28 8.35
CA SER A 4 0.70 8.37 7.47
C SER A 4 0.89 8.98 6.09
N LYS A 5 2.05 8.72 5.48
CA LYS A 5 2.32 9.13 4.10
C LYS A 5 1.47 8.37 3.09
N ILE A 6 1.04 7.15 3.44
CA ILE A 6 0.20 6.29 2.59
C ILE A 6 -1.09 6.00 3.35
N LYS A 7 -2.21 6.02 2.65
CA LYS A 7 -3.53 5.73 3.21
C LYS A 7 -4.22 4.64 2.42
N VAL A 8 -5.18 3.97 3.04
CA VAL A 8 -6.05 3.01 2.36
C VAL A 8 -6.76 3.71 1.20
N GLY A 9 -6.79 3.05 0.05
CA GLY A 9 -7.37 3.61 -1.17
C GLY A 9 -6.37 4.31 -2.08
N ASP A 10 -5.16 4.61 -1.57
CA ASP A 10 -4.11 5.17 -2.41
C ASP A 10 -3.62 4.15 -3.43
N THR A 11 -3.24 4.63 -4.61
CA THR A 11 -2.54 3.80 -5.59
C THR A 11 -1.04 3.97 -5.39
N VAL A 12 -0.32 2.85 -5.28
CA VAL A 12 1.11 2.85 -5.01
C VAL A 12 1.85 1.97 -6.00
N ARG A 13 3.15 2.21 -6.16
CA ARG A 13 4.05 1.33 -6.90
C ARG A 13 5.03 0.69 -5.93
N ILE A 14 5.24 -0.61 -6.07
CA ILE A 14 6.21 -1.36 -5.28
C ILE A 14 7.59 -1.10 -5.88
N ILE A 15 8.51 -0.59 -5.05
CA ILE A 15 9.83 -0.16 -5.52
C ILE A 15 10.96 -1.12 -5.12
N ALA A 16 10.65 -2.13 -4.31
CA ALA A 16 11.64 -3.11 -3.86
C ALA A 16 10.96 -4.44 -3.56
N GLY A 17 11.73 -5.51 -3.60
CA GLY A 17 11.25 -6.86 -3.33
C GLY A 17 10.84 -7.60 -4.59
N LYS A 18 10.22 -8.77 -4.42
CA LYS A 18 9.86 -9.66 -5.54
C LYS A 18 8.83 -9.08 -6.49
N ASP A 19 7.99 -8.16 -6.03
CA ASP A 19 6.95 -7.53 -6.84
C ASP A 19 7.33 -6.14 -7.33
N LYS A 20 8.61 -5.81 -7.32
CA LYS A 20 9.11 -4.52 -7.78
C LYS A 20 8.54 -4.16 -9.16
N GLY A 21 8.01 -2.95 -9.26
CA GLY A 21 7.38 -2.46 -10.49
C GLY A 21 5.88 -2.67 -10.56
N ARG A 22 5.31 -3.49 -9.68
CA ARG A 22 3.86 -3.72 -9.64
C ARG A 22 3.17 -2.52 -9.01
N GLU A 23 2.01 -2.17 -9.55
CA GLU A 23 1.18 -1.06 -9.06
C GLU A 23 -0.17 -1.59 -8.62
N GLY A 24 -0.74 -0.97 -7.62
CA GLY A 24 -2.06 -1.37 -7.14
C GLY A 24 -2.56 -0.46 -6.05
N LYS A 25 -3.80 -0.71 -5.63
CA LYS A 25 -4.47 0.06 -4.60
C LYS A 25 -4.17 -0.53 -3.21
N VAL A 26 -3.94 0.34 -2.24
CA VAL A 26 -3.75 -0.07 -0.84
C VAL A 26 -5.08 -0.51 -0.26
N LEU A 27 -5.14 -1.76 0.17
CA LEU A 27 -6.36 -2.35 0.75
C LEU A 27 -6.41 -2.20 2.26
N LYS A 28 -5.25 -2.27 2.92
CA LYS A 28 -5.16 -2.27 4.37
C LYS A 28 -3.78 -1.78 4.80
N ILE A 29 -3.72 -1.09 5.93
CA ILE A 29 -2.46 -0.63 6.52
C ILE A 29 -2.43 -1.02 7.98
N ASP A 30 -1.30 -1.60 8.41
CA ASP A 30 -0.98 -1.82 9.81
C ASP A 30 0.11 -0.83 10.20
N HIS A 31 -0.30 0.24 10.86
CA HIS A 31 0.62 1.32 11.25
C HIS A 31 1.64 0.88 12.30
N GLU A 32 1.25 0.00 13.20
CA GLU A 32 2.14 -0.49 14.25
C GLU A 32 3.27 -1.34 13.68
N ALA A 33 2.94 -2.22 12.74
CA ALA A 33 3.93 -3.08 12.11
C ALA A 33 4.70 -2.38 10.99
N GLY A 34 4.22 -1.22 10.51
CA GLY A 34 4.80 -0.54 9.37
C GLY A 34 4.62 -1.30 8.07
N ARG A 35 3.50 -2.01 7.92
CA ARG A 35 3.22 -2.86 6.77
C ARG A 35 1.85 -2.55 6.18
N LEU A 36 1.69 -2.85 4.89
CA LEU A 36 0.42 -2.64 4.20
C LEU A 36 0.16 -3.78 3.21
N THR A 37 -1.08 -3.82 2.72
CA THR A 37 -1.51 -4.79 1.72
C THR A 37 -1.89 -4.04 0.45
N VAL A 38 -1.32 -4.47 -0.67
CA VAL A 38 -1.60 -3.89 -2.00
C VAL A 38 -2.35 -4.92 -2.82
N GLU A 39 -3.43 -4.47 -3.47
CA GLU A 39 -4.27 -5.34 -4.30
C GLU A 39 -3.45 -6.06 -5.37
N GLY A 40 -3.54 -7.39 -5.40
CA GLY A 40 -2.85 -8.23 -6.36
C GLY A 40 -1.35 -8.38 -6.15
N ALA A 41 -0.78 -7.79 -5.10
CA ALA A 41 0.66 -7.85 -4.85
C ALA A 41 0.99 -8.78 -3.70
N ASN A 42 2.22 -9.31 -3.72
CA ASN A 42 2.73 -10.25 -2.72
C ASN A 42 1.75 -11.39 -2.44
N MET A 43 1.23 -11.98 -3.52
CA MET A 43 0.24 -13.03 -3.41
C MET A 43 0.81 -14.24 -2.69
N ILE A 44 0.11 -14.69 -1.67
CA ILE A 44 0.45 -15.86 -0.90
C ILE A 44 -0.52 -16.96 -1.24
N THR A 45 0.01 -18.13 -1.60
CA THR A 45 -0.78 -19.34 -1.81
C THR A 45 -0.77 -20.17 -0.54
N LYS A 46 -1.93 -20.44 0.00
CA LYS A 46 -2.07 -21.23 1.23
C LYS A 46 -2.87 -22.49 0.93
N HIS A 47 -2.29 -23.63 1.29
CA HIS A 47 -2.97 -24.91 1.18
C HIS A 47 -3.75 -25.17 2.46
N ASN A 48 -5.06 -25.37 2.32
CA ASN A 48 -5.91 -25.76 3.42
C ASN A 48 -6.02 -27.29 3.48
N LYS A 49 -5.84 -27.84 4.67
CA LYS A 49 -6.06 -29.26 4.88
C LYS A 49 -7.56 -29.54 4.90
N GLN A 50 -7.95 -30.75 4.44
CA GLN A 50 -9.31 -31.18 4.59
C GLN A 50 -9.70 -31.26 6.07
N SER A 51 -10.89 -30.80 6.37
CA SER A 51 -11.43 -30.82 7.72
C SER A 51 -12.95 -30.94 7.66
N ALA A 52 -13.57 -31.09 8.82
CA ALA A 52 -15.03 -31.14 8.90
C ALA A 52 -15.67 -29.84 8.37
N GLN A 53 -14.98 -28.72 8.51
CA GLN A 53 -15.46 -27.41 8.06
C GLN A 53 -15.09 -27.11 6.62
N ASN A 54 -14.11 -27.83 6.07
CA ASN A 54 -13.63 -27.65 4.70
C ASN A 54 -13.25 -29.00 4.13
N PRO A 55 -14.23 -29.87 3.84
CA PRO A 55 -13.98 -31.28 3.47
C PRO A 55 -13.23 -31.43 2.16
N ASN A 56 -13.29 -30.44 1.28
CA ASN A 56 -12.63 -30.50 -0.02
C ASN A 56 -11.19 -30.01 0.05
N GLY A 57 -10.76 -29.41 1.16
CA GLY A 57 -9.48 -28.72 1.22
C GLY A 57 -9.44 -27.59 0.22
N GLY A 58 -8.26 -27.16 -0.16
CA GLY A 58 -8.15 -26.18 -1.23
C GLY A 58 -6.91 -25.33 -1.15
N ILE A 59 -6.75 -24.49 -2.19
CA ILE A 59 -5.69 -23.51 -2.30
C ILE A 59 -6.33 -22.13 -2.19
N LEU A 60 -5.92 -21.36 -1.18
CA LEU A 60 -6.35 -19.99 -1.02
C LEU A 60 -5.22 -19.07 -1.45
N LYS A 61 -5.57 -18.05 -2.22
CA LYS A 61 -4.65 -17.00 -2.62
C LYS A 61 -5.12 -15.68 -1.99
N ARG A 62 -4.21 -14.99 -1.35
CA ARG A 62 -4.50 -13.68 -0.78
C ARG A 62 -3.26 -12.81 -0.81
N GLU A 63 -3.47 -11.51 -0.71
CA GLU A 63 -2.36 -10.57 -0.64
C GLU A 63 -1.66 -10.67 0.71
N GLY A 64 -0.34 -10.80 0.69
CA GLY A 64 0.47 -10.70 1.88
C GLY A 64 0.82 -9.24 2.17
N THR A 65 1.43 -9.00 3.33
CA THR A 65 1.82 -7.66 3.72
C THR A 65 3.17 -7.27 3.10
N ILE A 66 3.32 -5.97 2.83
CA ILE A 66 4.54 -5.39 2.27
C ILE A 66 4.96 -4.26 3.20
N ASP A 67 6.27 -4.11 3.41
CA ASP A 67 6.80 -3.01 4.22
C ASP A 67 6.46 -1.67 3.54
N ILE A 68 6.00 -0.70 4.33
CA ILE A 68 5.60 0.61 3.81
C ILE A 68 6.76 1.30 3.09
N SER A 69 8.01 1.07 3.53
CA SER A 69 9.19 1.64 2.88
C SER A 69 9.43 1.11 1.47
N ASN A 70 8.78 0.00 1.10
CA ASN A 70 8.94 -0.65 -0.20
C ASN A 70 7.93 -0.16 -1.24
N VAL A 71 7.12 0.84 -0.92
CA VAL A 71 6.14 1.39 -1.85
C VAL A 71 6.27 2.91 -1.93
N MET A 72 5.85 3.46 -3.08
CA MET A 72 5.74 4.90 -3.27
C MET A 72 4.35 5.24 -3.80
N LEU A 73 3.81 6.37 -3.35
CA LEU A 73 2.54 6.86 -3.85
C LEU A 73 2.65 7.19 -5.33
N LEU A 74 1.63 6.80 -6.10
CA LEU A 74 1.51 7.19 -7.50
C LEU A 74 0.64 8.44 -7.61
N LYS A 75 1.12 9.41 -8.36
CA LYS A 75 0.37 10.60 -8.73
C LYS A 75 0.47 10.75 -10.24
N ASN A 76 -0.69 10.73 -10.91
CA ASN A 76 -0.76 10.78 -12.38
C ASN A 76 0.11 9.70 -13.05
N GLY A 77 0.12 8.50 -12.45
CA GLY A 77 0.87 7.35 -12.98
C GLY A 77 2.36 7.35 -12.70
N LYS A 78 2.86 8.32 -11.91
CA LYS A 78 4.29 8.43 -11.58
C LYS A 78 4.50 8.28 -10.07
N PRO A 79 5.56 7.58 -9.64
CA PRO A 79 5.88 7.52 -8.21
C PRO A 79 6.36 8.88 -7.72
N VAL A 80 5.83 9.30 -6.58
CA VAL A 80 6.17 10.58 -5.97
C VAL A 80 6.49 10.40 -4.50
N ARG A 81 7.32 11.29 -3.97
CA ARG A 81 7.57 11.36 -2.54
C ARG A 81 6.46 12.15 -1.88
N VAL A 82 6.06 11.70 -0.69
CA VAL A 82 5.01 12.36 0.08
C VAL A 82 5.63 13.15 1.22
N GLY A 83 5.25 14.40 1.33
CA GLY A 83 5.57 15.24 2.46
C GLY A 83 4.29 15.74 3.12
N PHE A 84 4.44 16.64 4.06
CA PHE A 84 3.32 17.24 4.78
C PHE A 84 3.46 18.75 4.79
N THR A 85 2.33 19.44 4.74
CA THR A 85 2.27 20.88 4.93
C THR A 85 1.02 21.21 5.72
N VAL A 86 0.92 22.47 6.17
CA VAL A 86 -0.28 22.95 6.86
C VAL A 86 -1.07 23.82 5.90
N LYS A 87 -2.35 23.51 5.75
CA LYS A 87 -3.27 24.29 4.94
C LYS A 87 -4.54 24.53 5.75
N ASP A 88 -4.92 25.81 5.90
CA ASP A 88 -6.09 26.19 6.67
C ASP A 88 -6.10 25.60 8.09
N GLY A 89 -4.91 25.60 8.74
CA GLY A 89 -4.75 25.05 10.08
C GLY A 89 -4.71 23.56 10.20
N LYS A 90 -4.76 22.84 9.07
CA LYS A 90 -4.75 21.37 9.05
C LYS A 90 -3.53 20.84 8.35
N LYS A 91 -2.94 19.77 8.88
CA LYS A 91 -1.83 19.06 8.26
C LYS A 91 -2.37 18.23 7.10
N VAL A 92 -1.84 18.45 5.91
CA VAL A 92 -2.24 17.73 4.71
C VAL A 92 -1.02 17.09 4.04
N ARG A 93 -1.27 16.05 3.24
CA ARG A 93 -0.21 15.42 2.47
C ARG A 93 0.03 16.20 1.18
N VAL A 94 1.28 16.28 0.78
CA VAL A 94 1.66 16.85 -0.52
C VAL A 94 2.51 15.85 -1.28
N ALA A 95 2.31 15.78 -2.59
CA ALA A 95 3.18 15.05 -3.48
C ALA A 95 4.28 15.99 -3.98
N LYS A 96 5.53 15.58 -3.83
CA LYS A 96 6.67 16.35 -4.35
C LYS A 96 6.88 15.97 -5.80
N THR A 97 6.48 16.83 -6.72
CA THR A 97 6.59 16.61 -8.15
C THR A 97 7.64 17.55 -8.78
N GLU A 98 8.00 17.28 -10.02
CA GLU A 98 8.92 18.15 -10.77
C GLU A 98 8.39 19.56 -10.91
N ASN A 99 7.08 19.72 -10.92
CA ASN A 99 6.42 21.03 -11.05
C ASN A 99 6.13 21.67 -9.69
N GLY A 100 6.71 21.15 -8.61
CA GLY A 100 6.52 21.63 -7.26
C GLY A 100 5.55 20.78 -6.45
N PRO A 101 5.32 21.15 -5.18
CA PRO A 101 4.44 20.36 -4.33
C PRO A 101 2.97 20.49 -4.74
N VAL A 102 2.27 19.37 -4.74
CA VAL A 102 0.84 19.28 -5.06
C VAL A 102 0.12 18.69 -3.86
N VAL A 103 -0.91 19.38 -3.38
CA VAL A 103 -1.70 18.91 -2.25
C VAL A 103 -2.47 17.65 -2.66
N ILE A 104 -2.37 16.58 -1.86
CA ILE A 104 -3.07 15.33 -2.10
C ILE A 104 -4.42 15.33 -1.39
N ASP A 105 -4.43 15.75 -0.12
CA ASP A 105 -5.64 15.79 0.69
C ASP A 105 -5.60 16.86 1.78
#